data_91937e34a6acca36d05ec3240d32d2ce
#
_entry.id   91937e34a6acca36d05ec3240d32d2ce
#
_cell.length_a   1.000
_cell.length_b   1.000
_cell.length_c   1.000
_cell.angle_alpha   90.00
_cell.angle_beta   90.00
_cell.angle_gamma   90.00
#
_symmetry.space_group_name_H-M   'P 1'
#
loop_
_entity.id
_entity.type
_entity.pdbx_description
1 polymer ?
#
loop_
_entity_poly.entity_id
_entity_poly.type
_entity_poly.pdbx_seq_one_letter_code
_entity_poly.pdbx_strand_id
1 'polypeptide(L)'
;MKLARFPWISVGFALIMFACTAAPQTATVVATTTPEWFAMELVDAQTGETFTMNDYAGKVVLLETMAIWCPNCVVQAHAVRKLHEALGHPQDLISVTLDVDINEDSASLKEYAYEYGFDWHFAIAPLEVARALGNLYTAQYLNPPLSPMLIIDRDGNVHHLEYGLKDADTLQEIVEPYLAK
;
A
#
# COMPACT_ATOMS: atom_id res chain seq x y z
N MET A 1 70.48 -66.21 7.72
CA MET A 1 69.38 -65.30 8.02
C MET A 1 69.69 -63.97 7.31
N LYS A 2 69.01 -63.68 6.20
CA LYS A 2 69.21 -62.44 5.43
C LYS A 2 68.00 -61.57 5.60
N LEU A 3 68.17 -60.38 6.21
CA LEU A 3 67.13 -59.35 6.42
C LEU A 3 67.01 -58.62 5.06
N ALA A 4 65.82 -58.66 4.49
CA ALA A 4 65.41 -57.85 3.34
C ALA A 4 65.01 -56.46 3.73
N ARG A 5 65.66 -55.45 3.15
CA ARG A 5 65.34 -54.02 3.31
C ARG A 5 64.23 -53.65 2.33
N PHE A 6 63.11 -53.17 2.81
CA PHE A 6 62.03 -52.58 2.02
C PHE A 6 62.32 -51.10 1.82
N PRO A 7 62.14 -50.51 0.64
CA PRO A 7 62.26 -49.09 0.42
C PRO A 7 60.93 -48.41 0.69
N TRP A 8 60.99 -47.35 1.50
CA TRP A 8 59.84 -46.45 1.75
C TRP A 8 59.61 -45.60 0.49
N ILE A 9 58.45 -45.78 -0.13
CA ILE A 9 57.89 -44.90 -1.19
C ILE A 9 57.16 -43.80 -0.51
N SER A 10 57.69 -42.56 -0.52
CA SER A 10 57.06 -41.34 -0.07
C SER A 10 56.05 -40.93 -1.14
N VAL A 11 54.72 -41.11 -0.86
CA VAL A 11 53.65 -40.56 -1.67
C VAL A 11 53.42 -39.12 -1.21
N GLY A 12 53.87 -38.17 -2.04
CA GLY A 12 53.57 -36.74 -1.84
C GLY A 12 52.12 -36.46 -2.12
N PHE A 13 51.39 -36.08 -1.08
CA PHE A 13 49.98 -35.64 -1.18
C PHE A 13 49.97 -34.16 -1.60
N ALA A 14 49.70 -33.87 -2.86
CA ALA A 14 49.53 -32.51 -3.35
C ALA A 14 48.15 -32.00 -2.93
N LEU A 15 48.11 -31.09 -1.95
CA LEU A 15 46.89 -30.35 -1.59
C LEU A 15 46.58 -29.35 -2.71
N ILE A 16 45.58 -29.64 -3.53
CA ILE A 16 45.01 -28.67 -4.49
C ILE A 16 44.04 -27.79 -3.71
N MET A 17 44.46 -26.57 -3.39
CA MET A 17 43.61 -25.52 -2.84
C MET A 17 42.66 -25.03 -3.94
N PHE A 18 41.40 -25.45 -3.92
CA PHE A 18 40.33 -24.89 -4.74
C PHE A 18 39.96 -23.53 -4.14
N ALA A 19 40.44 -22.43 -4.73
CA ALA A 19 39.98 -21.09 -4.43
C ALA A 19 38.60 -20.92 -5.06
N CYS A 20 37.54 -20.99 -4.23
CA CYS A 20 36.22 -20.56 -4.63
C CYS A 20 36.22 -19.05 -4.79
N THR A 21 36.38 -18.54 -6.00
CA THR A 21 36.07 -17.16 -6.34
C THR A 21 34.56 -17.00 -6.33
N ALA A 22 34.02 -16.43 -5.25
CA ALA A 22 32.63 -15.96 -5.20
C ALA A 22 32.48 -14.83 -6.21
N ALA A 23 31.77 -15.07 -7.30
CA ALA A 23 31.36 -14.00 -8.21
C ALA A 23 30.46 -13.00 -7.44
N PRO A 24 30.62 -11.68 -7.65
CA PRO A 24 29.73 -10.70 -7.05
C PRO A 24 28.31 -10.96 -7.56
N GLN A 25 27.40 -11.33 -6.66
CA GLN A 25 25.98 -11.36 -6.95
C GLN A 25 25.51 -9.91 -7.11
N THR A 26 25.33 -9.50 -8.35
CA THR A 26 24.61 -8.27 -8.67
C THR A 26 23.19 -8.45 -8.15
N ALA A 27 22.87 -7.79 -7.03
CA ALA A 27 21.49 -7.71 -6.56
C ALA A 27 20.70 -7.02 -7.68
N THR A 28 19.83 -7.78 -8.34
CA THR A 28 18.85 -7.22 -9.27
C THR A 28 17.88 -6.44 -8.38
N VAL A 29 18.01 -5.11 -8.39
CA VAL A 29 16.98 -4.23 -7.83
C VAL A 29 15.75 -4.47 -8.70
N VAL A 30 14.77 -5.22 -8.19
CA VAL A 30 13.45 -5.29 -8.77
C VAL A 30 12.89 -3.89 -8.54
N ALA A 31 12.89 -3.07 -9.58
CA ALA A 31 12.19 -1.80 -9.54
C ALA A 31 10.72 -2.14 -9.28
N THR A 32 10.23 -1.76 -8.11
CA THR A 32 8.80 -1.80 -7.81
C THR A 32 8.16 -0.79 -8.77
N THR A 33 7.53 -1.27 -9.83
CA THR A 33 6.87 -0.37 -10.79
C THR A 33 5.63 0.18 -10.09
N THR A 34 5.58 1.49 -9.94
CA THR A 34 4.38 2.21 -9.46
C THR A 34 3.18 1.76 -10.29
N PRO A 35 2.05 1.39 -9.68
CA PRO A 35 0.85 0.99 -10.40
C PRO A 35 0.38 2.08 -11.36
N GLU A 36 -0.01 1.72 -12.58
CA GLU A 36 -0.44 2.69 -13.60
C GLU A 36 -1.61 3.57 -13.14
N TRP A 37 -2.50 3.04 -12.30
CA TRP A 37 -3.64 3.80 -11.79
C TRP A 37 -3.24 4.98 -10.88
N PHE A 38 -2.00 5.02 -10.37
CA PHE A 38 -1.50 6.16 -9.61
C PHE A 38 -1.41 7.44 -10.45
N ALA A 39 -1.28 7.31 -11.77
CA ALA A 39 -1.25 8.43 -12.69
C ALA A 39 -2.64 8.80 -13.25
N MET A 40 -3.68 8.05 -12.90
CA MET A 40 -5.04 8.32 -13.38
C MET A 40 -5.64 9.49 -12.60
N GLU A 41 -6.30 10.39 -13.33
CA GLU A 41 -6.95 11.57 -12.75
C GLU A 41 -8.18 11.18 -11.91
N LEU A 42 -8.25 11.75 -10.73
CA LEU A 42 -9.39 11.74 -9.82
C LEU A 42 -9.87 13.17 -9.63
N VAL A 43 -11.15 13.34 -9.45
CA VAL A 43 -11.73 14.66 -9.17
C VAL A 43 -12.27 14.67 -7.75
N ASP A 44 -11.73 15.54 -6.91
CA ASP A 44 -12.23 15.74 -5.56
C ASP A 44 -13.67 16.30 -5.62
N ALA A 45 -14.61 15.53 -5.08
CA ALA A 45 -16.03 15.90 -5.13
C ALA A 45 -16.34 17.18 -4.36
N GLN A 46 -15.56 17.52 -3.33
CA GLN A 46 -15.80 18.68 -2.47
C GLN A 46 -15.30 19.97 -3.14
N THR A 47 -14.11 19.95 -3.72
CA THR A 47 -13.43 21.11 -4.30
C THR A 47 -13.60 21.23 -5.81
N GLY A 48 -13.76 20.09 -6.50
CA GLY A 48 -13.73 20.00 -7.96
C GLY A 48 -12.30 20.00 -8.54
N GLU A 49 -11.27 20.00 -7.70
CA GLU A 49 -9.88 19.93 -8.13
C GLU A 49 -9.50 18.51 -8.59
N THR A 50 -8.67 18.45 -9.62
CA THR A 50 -8.13 17.18 -10.11
C THR A 50 -6.84 16.84 -9.38
N PHE A 51 -6.68 15.57 -9.01
CA PHE A 51 -5.47 15.05 -8.38
C PHE A 51 -5.18 13.61 -8.85
N THR A 52 -3.99 13.13 -8.57
CA THR A 52 -3.55 11.75 -8.83
C THR A 52 -2.86 11.21 -7.57
N MET A 53 -2.70 9.89 -7.44
CA MET A 53 -1.91 9.34 -6.34
C MET A 53 -0.43 9.76 -6.41
N ASN A 54 0.09 10.04 -7.62
CA ASN A 54 1.46 10.53 -7.80
C ASN A 54 1.71 11.91 -7.18
N ASP A 55 0.67 12.74 -7.00
CA ASP A 55 0.78 14.05 -6.36
C ASP A 55 1.14 13.95 -4.87
N TYR A 56 0.95 12.77 -4.30
CA TYR A 56 1.26 12.46 -2.90
C TYR A 56 2.54 11.62 -2.73
N ALA A 57 3.40 11.57 -3.76
CA ALA A 57 4.68 10.88 -3.66
C ALA A 57 5.51 11.41 -2.46
N GLY A 58 6.07 10.51 -1.67
CA GLY A 58 6.80 10.84 -0.44
C GLY A 58 5.91 11.06 0.80
N LYS A 59 4.58 10.98 0.66
CA LYS A 59 3.63 10.99 1.76
C LYS A 59 3.05 9.60 2.01
N VAL A 60 2.37 9.43 3.12
CA VAL A 60 1.57 8.23 3.42
C VAL A 60 0.14 8.49 2.99
N VAL A 61 -0.40 7.63 2.12
CA VAL A 61 -1.82 7.72 1.72
C VAL A 61 -2.59 6.58 2.38
N LEU A 62 -3.64 6.91 3.11
CA LEU A 62 -4.64 5.97 3.59
C LEU A 62 -5.83 6.02 2.65
N LEU A 63 -6.01 4.97 1.87
CA LEU A 63 -7.10 4.88 0.90
C LEU A 63 -8.15 3.87 1.36
N GLU A 64 -9.41 4.25 1.27
CA GLU A 64 -10.56 3.35 1.43
C GLU A 64 -11.46 3.38 0.19
N THR A 65 -12.18 2.29 -0.05
CA THR A 65 -13.25 2.27 -1.04
C THR A 65 -14.60 2.19 -0.34
N MET A 66 -15.58 2.93 -0.88
CA MET A 66 -16.89 3.11 -0.25
C MET A 66 -18.02 3.15 -1.27
N ALA A 67 -19.24 3.24 -0.76
CA ALA A 67 -20.44 3.73 -1.45
C ALA A 67 -21.29 4.51 -0.45
N ILE A 68 -22.03 5.52 -0.90
CA ILE A 68 -22.86 6.41 -0.06
C ILE A 68 -23.90 5.62 0.74
N TRP A 69 -24.50 4.58 0.13
CA TRP A 69 -25.52 3.74 0.78
C TRP A 69 -24.95 2.79 1.85
N CYS A 70 -23.63 2.68 2.00
CA CYS A 70 -23.00 1.67 2.85
C CYS A 70 -22.88 2.13 4.31
N PRO A 71 -23.59 1.53 5.27
CA PRO A 71 -23.54 1.96 6.67
C PRO A 71 -22.18 1.72 7.34
N ASN A 72 -21.43 0.70 6.92
CA ASN A 72 -20.08 0.48 7.45
C ASN A 72 -19.12 1.58 6.99
N CYS A 73 -19.32 2.12 5.79
CA CYS A 73 -18.45 3.14 5.23
C CYS A 73 -18.52 4.46 6.03
N VAL A 74 -19.72 4.89 6.44
CA VAL A 74 -19.84 6.08 7.30
C VAL A 74 -19.19 5.86 8.68
N VAL A 75 -19.30 4.65 9.23
CA VAL A 75 -18.62 4.30 10.50
C VAL A 75 -17.11 4.34 10.34
N GLN A 76 -16.59 3.79 9.23
CA GLN A 76 -15.14 3.79 8.94
C GLN A 76 -14.64 5.22 8.71
N ALA A 77 -15.35 6.04 7.95
CA ALA A 77 -14.99 7.44 7.72
C ALA A 77 -14.95 8.26 9.03
N HIS A 78 -15.85 7.99 9.97
CA HIS A 78 -15.76 8.60 11.30
C HIS A 78 -14.52 8.15 12.09
N ALA A 79 -14.05 6.92 11.91
CA ALA A 79 -12.80 6.46 12.51
C ALA A 79 -11.59 7.15 11.87
N VAL A 80 -11.59 7.34 10.54
CA VAL A 80 -10.55 8.11 9.82
C VAL A 80 -10.49 9.56 10.33
N ARG A 81 -11.63 10.22 10.51
CA ARG A 81 -11.66 11.58 11.09
C ARG A 81 -11.01 11.62 12.48
N LYS A 82 -11.39 10.69 13.36
CA LYS A 82 -10.81 10.60 14.70
C LYS A 82 -9.31 10.31 14.67
N LEU A 83 -8.84 9.52 13.71
CA LEU A 83 -7.42 9.29 13.48
C LEU A 83 -6.69 10.61 13.18
N HIS A 84 -7.21 11.42 12.24
CA HIS A 84 -6.64 12.74 11.94
C HIS A 84 -6.61 13.66 13.14
N GLU A 85 -7.72 13.72 13.91
CA GLU A 85 -7.81 14.48 15.16
C GLU A 85 -6.76 14.02 16.19
N ALA A 86 -6.62 12.71 16.41
CA ALA A 86 -5.67 12.13 17.36
C ALA A 86 -4.21 12.41 16.98
N LEU A 87 -3.88 12.37 15.68
CA LEU A 87 -2.55 12.68 15.16
C LEU A 87 -2.27 14.17 14.99
N GLY A 88 -3.24 15.06 15.26
CA GLY A 88 -3.09 16.50 15.11
C GLY A 88 -3.02 16.96 13.65
N HIS A 89 -3.72 16.30 12.75
CA HIS A 89 -3.79 16.58 11.31
C HIS A 89 -2.42 16.66 10.62
N PRO A 90 -1.63 15.57 10.63
CA PRO A 90 -0.30 15.59 10.05
C PRO A 90 -0.35 15.81 8.53
N GLN A 91 0.51 16.69 8.03
CA GLN A 91 0.57 17.03 6.61
C GLN A 91 1.12 15.89 5.72
N ASP A 92 1.69 14.88 6.34
CA ASP A 92 2.29 13.72 5.67
C ASP A 92 1.35 12.51 5.59
N LEU A 93 0.16 12.58 6.21
CA LEU A 93 -0.91 11.60 6.06
C LEU A 93 -2.02 12.19 5.21
N ILE A 94 -2.24 11.58 4.06
CA ILE A 94 -3.32 11.95 3.14
C ILE A 94 -4.38 10.83 3.21
N SER A 95 -5.63 11.18 3.47
CA SER A 95 -6.75 10.25 3.31
C SER A 95 -7.43 10.47 1.98
N VAL A 96 -7.75 9.37 1.31
CA VAL A 96 -8.49 9.35 0.04
C VAL A 96 -9.60 8.31 0.15
N THR A 97 -10.82 8.73 -0.08
CA THR A 97 -12.01 7.88 -0.12
C THR A 97 -12.51 7.79 -1.56
N LEU A 98 -12.52 6.58 -2.11
CA LEU A 98 -12.99 6.31 -3.47
C LEU A 98 -14.36 5.64 -3.44
N ASP A 99 -15.35 6.33 -3.96
CA ASP A 99 -16.65 5.75 -4.21
C ASP A 99 -16.59 4.85 -5.45
N VAL A 100 -16.93 3.58 -5.29
CA VAL A 100 -16.84 2.56 -6.33
C VAL A 100 -18.20 2.15 -6.88
N ASP A 101 -19.31 2.78 -6.44
CA ASP A 101 -20.64 2.54 -7.01
C ASP A 101 -20.82 3.37 -8.29
N ILE A 102 -21.02 2.68 -9.42
CA ILE A 102 -21.17 3.31 -10.74
C ILE A 102 -22.48 4.10 -10.90
N ASN A 103 -23.41 4.01 -9.95
CA ASN A 103 -24.68 4.72 -9.96
C ASN A 103 -24.65 6.01 -9.11
N GLU A 104 -23.55 6.26 -8.42
CA GLU A 104 -23.34 7.45 -7.60
C GLU A 104 -22.58 8.52 -8.41
N ASP A 105 -22.71 9.78 -7.99
CA ASP A 105 -22.09 10.91 -8.68
C ASP A 105 -21.38 11.85 -7.69
N SER A 106 -20.54 12.73 -8.24
CA SER A 106 -19.76 13.67 -7.44
C SER A 106 -20.65 14.66 -6.65
N ALA A 107 -21.85 14.96 -7.11
CA ALA A 107 -22.74 15.89 -6.38
C ALA A 107 -23.28 15.22 -5.11
N SER A 108 -23.76 13.99 -5.22
CA SER A 108 -24.21 13.18 -4.09
C SER A 108 -23.08 12.87 -3.11
N LEU A 109 -21.88 12.57 -3.63
CA LEU A 109 -20.71 12.32 -2.81
C LEU A 109 -20.24 13.58 -2.05
N LYS A 110 -20.31 14.75 -2.69
CA LYS A 110 -20.06 16.04 -2.04
C LYS A 110 -21.04 16.30 -0.91
N GLU A 111 -22.34 16.08 -1.14
CA GLU A 111 -23.39 16.26 -0.13
C GLU A 111 -23.14 15.32 1.07
N TYR A 112 -22.81 14.06 0.80
CA TYR A 112 -22.43 13.08 1.81
C TYR A 112 -21.25 13.56 2.66
N ALA A 113 -20.12 13.94 2.04
CA ALA A 113 -18.96 14.42 2.79
C ALA A 113 -19.27 15.66 3.63
N TYR A 114 -20.07 16.59 3.08
CA TYR A 114 -20.51 17.80 3.79
C TYR A 114 -21.44 17.49 4.98
N GLU A 115 -22.43 16.60 4.79
CA GLU A 115 -23.38 16.22 5.84
C GLU A 115 -22.70 15.63 7.07
N TYR A 116 -21.69 14.75 6.84
CA TYR A 116 -20.95 14.12 7.93
C TYR A 116 -19.72 14.93 8.41
N GLY A 117 -19.39 16.04 7.75
CA GLY A 117 -18.28 16.92 8.11
C GLY A 117 -16.91 16.27 7.88
N PHE A 118 -16.77 15.53 6.79
CA PHE A 118 -15.49 14.95 6.35
C PHE A 118 -14.74 16.00 5.51
N ASP A 119 -13.43 16.15 5.72
CA ASP A 119 -12.60 17.24 5.18
C ASP A 119 -11.37 16.76 4.41
N TRP A 120 -11.37 15.51 3.94
CA TRP A 120 -10.33 14.95 3.09
C TRP A 120 -10.87 14.62 1.69
N HIS A 121 -10.04 14.01 0.83
CA HIS A 121 -10.41 13.75 -0.56
C HIS A 121 -11.46 12.65 -0.69
N PHE A 122 -12.58 13.00 -1.30
CA PHE A 122 -13.63 12.08 -1.76
C PHE A 122 -13.75 12.16 -3.27
N ALA A 123 -13.64 11.04 -3.97
CA ALA A 123 -13.75 11.00 -5.43
C ALA A 123 -14.55 9.78 -5.89
N ILE A 124 -15.32 9.96 -6.98
CA ILE A 124 -15.89 8.81 -7.70
C ILE A 124 -14.73 8.11 -8.41
N ALA A 125 -14.58 6.81 -8.20
CA ALA A 125 -13.56 6.02 -8.87
C ALA A 125 -13.90 5.89 -10.38
N PRO A 126 -13.07 6.43 -11.30
CA PRO A 126 -13.22 6.12 -12.71
C PRO A 126 -13.20 4.61 -12.94
N LEU A 127 -13.89 4.14 -13.97
CA LEU A 127 -14.00 2.71 -14.26
C LEU A 127 -12.63 2.01 -14.37
N GLU A 128 -11.64 2.71 -14.92
CA GLU A 128 -10.27 2.21 -15.07
C GLU A 128 -9.59 2.05 -13.72
N VAL A 129 -9.79 2.99 -12.78
CA VAL A 129 -9.28 2.92 -11.40
C VAL A 129 -9.96 1.77 -10.64
N ALA A 130 -11.29 1.67 -10.71
CA ALA A 130 -12.05 0.59 -10.09
C ALA A 130 -11.58 -0.79 -10.61
N ARG A 131 -11.38 -0.92 -11.93
CA ARG A 131 -10.83 -2.14 -12.55
C ARG A 131 -9.42 -2.45 -12.08
N ALA A 132 -8.55 -1.43 -11.97
CA ALA A 132 -7.19 -1.60 -11.49
C ALA A 132 -7.19 -2.11 -10.04
N LEU A 133 -8.00 -1.51 -9.16
CA LEU A 133 -8.14 -1.96 -7.76
C LEU A 133 -8.59 -3.42 -7.68
N GLY A 134 -9.64 -3.79 -8.45
CA GLY A 134 -10.16 -5.15 -8.47
C GLY A 134 -9.19 -6.19 -9.05
N ASN A 135 -8.43 -5.83 -10.07
CA ASN A 135 -7.51 -6.74 -10.78
C ASN A 135 -6.15 -6.88 -10.08
N LEU A 136 -5.58 -5.77 -9.60
CA LEU A 136 -4.25 -5.79 -8.97
C LEU A 136 -4.31 -6.28 -7.52
N TYR A 137 -5.41 -5.98 -6.84
CA TYR A 137 -5.50 -6.27 -5.41
C TYR A 137 -6.51 -7.39 -5.14
N THR A 138 -7.79 -7.12 -5.16
CA THR A 138 -8.85 -8.16 -5.20
C THR A 138 -10.21 -7.52 -5.50
N ALA A 139 -11.18 -8.32 -5.97
CA ALA A 139 -12.55 -7.86 -6.19
C ALA A 139 -13.24 -7.33 -4.92
N GLN A 140 -12.72 -7.64 -3.73
CA GLN A 140 -13.23 -7.13 -2.46
C GLN A 140 -13.07 -5.62 -2.32
N TYR A 141 -12.13 -4.99 -3.04
CA TYR A 141 -12.03 -3.52 -3.12
C TYR A 141 -13.23 -2.87 -3.81
N LEU A 142 -14.05 -3.67 -4.50
CA LEU A 142 -15.31 -3.23 -5.12
C LEU A 142 -16.54 -3.64 -4.29
N ASN A 143 -16.34 -4.04 -3.03
CA ASN A 143 -17.39 -4.45 -2.09
C ASN A 143 -17.35 -3.57 -0.83
N PRO A 144 -17.95 -2.36 -0.86
CA PRO A 144 -17.89 -1.38 0.22
C PRO A 144 -18.21 -1.90 1.63
N PRO A 145 -19.22 -2.77 1.83
CA PRO A 145 -19.53 -3.32 3.16
C PRO A 145 -18.39 -4.07 3.85
N LEU A 146 -17.35 -4.49 3.13
CA LEU A 146 -16.15 -5.09 3.71
C LEU A 146 -15.17 -4.04 4.25
N SER A 147 -15.44 -2.76 4.07
CA SER A 147 -14.56 -1.63 4.45
C SER A 147 -13.10 -1.85 4.00
N PRO A 148 -12.87 -2.04 2.68
CA PRO A 148 -11.53 -2.31 2.16
C PRO A 148 -10.67 -1.06 2.27
N MET A 149 -9.47 -1.23 2.82
CA MET A 149 -8.50 -0.14 2.98
C MET A 149 -7.11 -0.61 2.57
N LEU A 150 -6.29 0.34 2.13
CA LEU A 150 -4.86 0.13 1.90
C LEU A 150 -4.06 1.37 2.31
N ILE A 151 -2.77 1.15 2.54
CA ILE A 151 -1.79 2.23 2.70
C ILE A 151 -0.90 2.24 1.45
N ILE A 152 -0.63 3.43 0.93
CA ILE A 152 0.47 3.68 0.01
C ILE A 152 1.56 4.36 0.84
N ASP A 153 2.72 3.72 0.97
CA ASP A 153 3.83 4.28 1.73
C ASP A 153 4.59 5.35 0.96
N ARG A 154 5.58 5.99 1.59
CA ARG A 154 6.36 7.08 1.00
C ARG A 154 7.13 6.67 -0.26
N ASP A 155 7.43 5.38 -0.40
CA ASP A 155 8.12 4.80 -1.55
C ASP A 155 7.15 4.34 -2.66
N GLY A 156 5.83 4.50 -2.45
CA GLY A 156 4.78 4.11 -3.39
C GLY A 156 4.40 2.62 -3.31
N ASN A 157 4.85 1.88 -2.29
CA ASN A 157 4.44 0.50 -2.09
C ASN A 157 3.04 0.43 -1.49
N VAL A 158 2.23 -0.52 -1.96
CA VAL A 158 0.86 -0.73 -1.50
C VAL A 158 0.81 -1.81 -0.44
N HIS A 159 0.23 -1.49 0.71
CA HIS A 159 0.03 -2.37 1.85
C HIS A 159 -1.47 -2.55 2.10
N HIS A 160 -1.95 -3.77 1.96
CA HIS A 160 -3.36 -4.11 2.19
C HIS A 160 -3.65 -4.22 3.68
N LEU A 161 -4.78 -3.66 4.10
CA LEU A 161 -5.27 -3.84 5.46
C LEU A 161 -6.30 -4.98 5.50
N GLU A 162 -6.40 -5.62 6.65
CA GLU A 162 -7.45 -6.61 6.90
C GLU A 162 -8.84 -6.01 6.65
N TYR A 163 -9.76 -6.78 6.07
CA TYR A 163 -11.13 -6.33 5.86
C TYR A 163 -11.87 -6.15 7.18
N GLY A 164 -12.91 -5.34 7.14
CA GLY A 164 -13.74 -5.00 8.30
C GLY A 164 -13.42 -3.64 8.90
N LEU A 165 -14.31 -3.21 9.77
CA LEU A 165 -14.20 -1.92 10.45
C LEU A 165 -12.97 -1.86 11.35
N LYS A 166 -12.31 -0.72 11.34
CA LYS A 166 -11.17 -0.37 12.19
C LYS A 166 -11.53 0.89 12.95
N ASP A 167 -11.38 0.87 14.27
CA ASP A 167 -11.49 2.09 15.05
C ASP A 167 -10.24 2.99 14.88
N ALA A 168 -10.31 4.19 15.45
CA ALA A 168 -9.24 5.17 15.31
C ALA A 168 -7.92 4.70 15.93
N ASP A 169 -7.97 4.00 17.07
CA ASP A 169 -6.78 3.51 17.76
C ASP A 169 -6.09 2.44 16.93
N THR A 170 -6.86 1.50 16.37
CA THR A 170 -6.35 0.47 15.44
C THR A 170 -5.74 1.12 14.19
N LEU A 171 -6.40 2.12 13.60
CA LEU A 171 -5.86 2.85 12.44
C LEU A 171 -4.56 3.58 12.80
N GLN A 172 -4.48 4.18 13.99
CA GLN A 172 -3.27 4.86 14.45
C GLN A 172 -2.10 3.88 14.58
N GLU A 173 -2.30 2.74 15.24
CA GLU A 173 -1.28 1.69 15.36
C GLU A 173 -0.77 1.20 14.00
N ILE A 174 -1.67 1.11 12.99
CA ILE A 174 -1.33 0.69 11.64
C ILE A 174 -0.54 1.77 10.90
N VAL A 175 -0.91 3.04 11.02
CA VAL A 175 -0.37 4.15 10.21
C VAL A 175 0.96 4.69 10.77
N GLU A 176 1.11 4.77 12.10
CA GLU A 176 2.29 5.34 12.76
C GLU A 176 3.64 4.81 12.25
N PRO A 177 3.83 3.50 12.00
CA PRO A 177 5.09 2.97 11.48
C PRO A 177 5.49 3.53 10.10
N TYR A 178 4.52 3.97 9.30
CA TYR A 178 4.76 4.57 7.98
C TYR A 178 5.03 6.08 8.08
N LEU A 179 4.48 6.75 9.08
CA LEU A 179 4.73 8.18 9.33
C LEU A 179 6.10 8.44 9.96
N ALA A 180 6.63 7.48 10.72
CA ALA A 180 7.91 7.61 11.43
C ALA A 180 9.17 7.41 10.56
N LYS A 181 9.01 7.07 9.27
CA LYS A 181 10.12 6.78 8.34
C LYS A 181 10.55 8.06 7.53
#